data_dedb5fb85155e08b57488883abb52385
#
_entry.id   dedb5fb85155e08b57488883abb52385
#
_cell.length_a   1.000
_cell.length_b   1.000
_cell.length_c   1.000
_cell.angle_alpha   90.00
_cell.angle_beta   90.00
_cell.angle_gamma   90.00
#
_symmetry.space_group_name_H-M   'P 1'
#
loop_
_entity.id
_entity.type
_entity.pdbx_description
1 polymer ?
#
loop_
_entity_poly.entity_id
_entity_poly.type
_entity_poly.pdbx_seq_one_letter_code
_entity_poly.pdbx_strand_id
1 'polypeptide(L)'
;MRNPENVLNSLQEHSAQSGYVYDRLYRNLFNREFFLQAYQNIYASQGNMTAGTDGKTIDAMSLERVDRLIAALKDESYQPKPSRRTYIPKKNGKLRPLGIPSIDDKLVQEVVRMLLESIYENSFEDTSHGFRPNKSCHTALRMIQNRFTRCKWFVEGDIKGFFDNIDHNVMIGILRKRIKDERFLRLIRKFLNAGYMEDNQVHQSYSGTPQGGIISPILANIYLDQFDKAKISSNSATTPKELLACDTITKSGFSSSN
;
A
#
# COMPACT_ATOMS: atom_id res chain seq x y z
N MET A 1 23.83 -10.53 7.96
CA MET A 1 22.58 -9.74 8.09
C MET A 1 21.46 -10.68 8.50
N ARG A 2 20.37 -10.18 9.13
CA ARG A 2 19.25 -11.04 9.50
C ARG A 2 18.46 -11.42 8.25
N ASN A 3 17.98 -12.68 8.18
CA ASN A 3 17.07 -13.12 7.13
C ASN A 3 15.79 -12.24 7.14
N PRO A 4 15.31 -11.73 5.98
CA PRO A 4 14.09 -10.94 5.88
C PRO A 4 12.89 -11.62 6.52
N GLU A 5 12.68 -12.90 6.28
CA GLU A 5 11.57 -13.67 6.80
C GLU A 5 11.52 -13.65 8.34
N ASN A 6 12.67 -13.88 9.00
CA ASN A 6 12.76 -13.81 10.45
C ASN A 6 12.45 -12.41 11.00
N VAL A 7 12.82 -11.35 10.25
CA VAL A 7 12.48 -9.98 10.64
C VAL A 7 10.99 -9.72 10.48
N LEU A 8 10.40 -10.10 9.35
CA LEU A 8 8.97 -9.91 9.08
C LEU A 8 8.11 -10.69 10.09
N ASN A 9 8.45 -11.93 10.39
CA ASN A 9 7.76 -12.75 11.39
C ASN A 9 7.84 -12.10 12.78
N SER A 10 9.01 -11.63 13.19
CA SER A 10 9.16 -10.92 14.47
C SER A 10 8.33 -9.63 14.53
N LEU A 11 8.25 -8.85 13.43
CA LEU A 11 7.38 -7.68 13.37
C LEU A 11 5.92 -8.07 13.49
N GLN A 12 5.51 -9.16 12.84
CA GLN A 12 4.14 -9.68 12.88
C GLN A 12 3.78 -10.20 14.28
N GLU A 13 4.65 -10.91 14.97
CA GLU A 13 4.46 -11.34 16.36
C GLU A 13 4.24 -10.16 17.31
N HIS A 14 5.07 -9.12 17.19
CA HIS A 14 4.90 -7.90 17.98
C HIS A 14 3.63 -7.13 17.61
N SER A 15 3.12 -7.28 16.39
CA SER A 15 1.89 -6.60 15.97
C SER A 15 0.65 -7.03 16.76
N ALA A 16 0.65 -8.25 17.30
CA ALA A 16 -0.41 -8.78 18.15
C ALA A 16 -0.42 -8.15 19.55
N GLN A 17 0.67 -7.50 19.96
CA GLN A 17 0.77 -6.85 21.28
C GLN A 17 0.12 -5.47 21.23
N SER A 18 -0.91 -5.26 22.05
CA SER A 18 -1.58 -3.97 22.16
C SER A 18 -0.60 -2.89 22.63
N GLY A 19 -0.56 -1.76 21.90
CA GLY A 19 0.30 -0.62 22.26
C GLY A 19 1.77 -0.79 21.88
N TYR A 20 2.17 -1.89 21.23
CA TYR A 20 3.55 -2.03 20.77
C TYR A 20 3.89 -0.98 19.71
N VAL A 21 5.05 -0.35 19.86
CA VAL A 21 5.53 0.74 19.01
C VAL A 21 6.87 0.37 18.39
N TYR A 22 6.97 0.57 17.08
CA TYR A 22 8.16 0.26 16.28
C TYR A 22 9.07 1.49 16.16
N ASP A 23 10.32 1.40 16.60
CA ASP A 23 11.27 2.52 16.65
C ASP A 23 12.47 2.39 15.70
N ARG A 24 12.69 1.25 15.09
CA ARG A 24 13.89 0.94 14.29
C ARG A 24 13.59 0.24 12.97
N LEU A 25 12.57 0.68 12.25
CA LEU A 25 12.16 0.05 10.98
C LEU A 25 13.10 0.42 9.82
N TYR A 26 13.56 1.66 9.79
CA TYR A 26 14.35 2.20 8.69
C TYR A 26 15.64 1.42 8.43
N ARG A 27 16.28 0.86 9.48
CA ARG A 27 17.52 0.05 9.36
C ARG A 27 17.34 -1.20 8.50
N ASN A 28 16.11 -1.71 8.32
CA ASN A 28 15.86 -2.88 7.47
C ASN A 28 16.09 -2.56 5.99
N LEU A 29 16.00 -1.29 5.60
CA LEU A 29 16.34 -0.81 4.26
C LEU A 29 17.85 -0.84 3.96
N PHE A 30 18.68 -1.19 4.94
CA PHE A 30 20.13 -1.37 4.73
C PHE A 30 20.52 -2.83 4.47
N ASN A 31 19.55 -3.72 4.49
CA ASN A 31 19.75 -5.15 4.28
C ASN A 31 19.48 -5.53 2.82
N ARG A 32 20.54 -5.94 2.11
CA ARG A 32 20.50 -6.35 0.70
C ARG A 32 19.47 -7.45 0.43
N GLU A 33 19.29 -8.40 1.38
CA GLU A 33 18.36 -9.51 1.24
C GLU A 33 16.92 -9.06 1.07
N PHE A 34 16.51 -7.95 1.71
CA PHE A 34 15.19 -7.36 1.49
C PHE A 34 14.99 -6.88 0.05
N PHE A 35 16.03 -6.35 -0.59
CA PHE A 35 15.96 -5.93 -2.00
C PHE A 35 15.92 -7.11 -2.96
N LEU A 36 16.60 -8.20 -2.64
CA LEU A 36 16.51 -9.45 -3.43
C LEU A 36 15.10 -10.03 -3.33
N GLN A 37 14.51 -10.06 -2.15
CA GLN A 37 13.12 -10.47 -1.95
C GLN A 37 12.15 -9.54 -2.67
N ALA A 38 12.36 -8.23 -2.59
CA ALA A 38 11.57 -7.23 -3.31
C ALA A 38 11.64 -7.42 -4.82
N TYR A 39 12.83 -7.69 -5.35
CA TYR A 39 13.01 -8.01 -6.77
C TYR A 39 12.20 -9.25 -7.18
N GLN A 40 12.28 -10.34 -6.41
CA GLN A 40 11.52 -11.57 -6.69
C GLN A 40 10.01 -11.31 -6.71
N ASN A 41 9.49 -10.57 -5.73
CA ASN A 41 8.07 -10.22 -5.65
C ASN A 41 7.60 -9.38 -6.84
N ILE A 42 8.41 -8.41 -7.26
CA ILE A 42 8.10 -7.53 -8.41
C ILE A 42 8.20 -8.35 -9.71
N TYR A 43 9.24 -9.17 -9.86
CA TYR A 43 9.47 -9.98 -11.06
C TYR A 43 8.32 -10.95 -11.33
N ALA A 44 7.75 -11.55 -10.28
CA ALA A 44 6.60 -12.44 -10.38
C ALA A 44 5.27 -11.72 -10.72
N SER A 45 5.25 -10.37 -10.67
CA SER A 45 4.01 -9.60 -10.84
C SER A 45 3.80 -9.19 -12.29
N GLN A 46 2.52 -9.14 -12.73
CA GLN A 46 2.16 -8.58 -14.04
C GLN A 46 2.56 -7.11 -14.14
N GLY A 47 3.09 -6.69 -15.30
CA GLY A 47 3.55 -5.34 -15.54
C GLY A 47 4.94 -5.03 -14.99
N ASN A 48 5.69 -6.05 -14.55
CA ASN A 48 7.07 -5.93 -14.08
C ASN A 48 7.98 -5.20 -15.09
N MET A 49 7.81 -5.48 -16.40
CA MET A 49 8.57 -4.89 -17.50
C MET A 49 8.17 -3.44 -17.86
N THR A 50 7.18 -2.87 -17.17
CA THR A 50 6.76 -1.50 -17.47
C THR A 50 7.73 -0.49 -16.87
N ALA A 51 8.41 0.28 -17.72
CA ALA A 51 9.40 1.29 -17.32
C ALA A 51 8.73 2.52 -16.68
N GLY A 52 9.39 3.09 -15.67
CA GLY A 52 9.05 4.39 -15.10
C GLY A 52 9.55 5.57 -15.93
N THR A 53 9.78 6.71 -15.27
CA THR A 53 10.33 7.93 -15.91
C THR A 53 11.79 7.80 -16.35
N ASP A 54 12.53 6.84 -15.79
CA ASP A 54 13.93 6.58 -16.13
C ASP A 54 14.12 5.64 -17.33
N GLY A 55 13.01 5.18 -17.95
CA GLY A 55 13.03 4.27 -19.09
C GLY A 55 13.56 2.86 -18.78
N LYS A 56 13.85 2.54 -17.52
CA LYS A 56 14.42 1.25 -17.10
C LYS A 56 13.33 0.27 -16.67
N THR A 57 13.50 -0.98 -17.07
CA THR A 57 12.66 -2.12 -16.67
C THR A 57 13.29 -2.90 -15.52
N ILE A 58 12.59 -3.92 -15.02
CA ILE A 58 13.09 -4.80 -13.95
C ILE A 58 14.40 -5.50 -14.33
N ASP A 59 14.68 -5.73 -15.61
CA ASP A 59 15.92 -6.34 -16.10
C ASP A 59 17.17 -5.48 -15.86
N ALA A 60 16.97 -4.17 -15.61
CA ALA A 60 18.07 -3.28 -15.22
C ALA A 60 18.56 -3.49 -13.76
N MET A 61 18.05 -4.51 -13.06
CA MET A 61 18.46 -4.86 -11.71
C MET A 61 19.91 -5.39 -11.70
N SER A 62 20.71 -4.92 -10.75
CA SER A 62 22.04 -5.46 -10.42
C SER A 62 22.32 -5.29 -8.94
N LEU A 63 23.25 -6.08 -8.42
CA LEU A 63 23.68 -5.96 -7.03
C LEU A 63 24.34 -4.60 -6.74
N GLU A 64 25.09 -4.05 -7.68
CA GLU A 64 25.68 -2.72 -7.56
C GLU A 64 24.61 -1.63 -7.48
N ARG A 65 23.50 -1.81 -8.20
CA ARG A 65 22.34 -0.89 -8.13
C ARG A 65 21.72 -0.92 -6.74
N VAL A 66 21.53 -2.10 -6.17
CA VAL A 66 21.04 -2.25 -4.79
C VAL A 66 21.99 -1.61 -3.80
N ASP A 67 23.30 -1.81 -3.94
CA ASP A 67 24.27 -1.22 -3.03
C ASP A 67 24.27 0.31 -3.08
N ARG A 68 24.12 0.90 -4.27
CA ARG A 68 23.93 2.35 -4.43
C ARG A 68 22.64 2.86 -3.76
N LEU A 69 21.52 2.12 -3.91
CA LEU A 69 20.28 2.45 -3.23
C LEU A 69 20.44 2.40 -1.71
N ILE A 70 21.08 1.35 -1.20
CA ILE A 70 21.35 1.20 0.24
C ILE A 70 22.24 2.34 0.74
N ALA A 71 23.26 2.75 0.00
CA ALA A 71 24.11 3.88 0.35
C ALA A 71 23.27 5.18 0.46
N ALA A 72 22.48 5.48 -0.56
CA ALA A 72 21.61 6.67 -0.58
C ALA A 72 20.50 6.63 0.50
N LEU A 73 20.05 5.45 0.91
CA LEU A 73 19.12 5.30 2.04
C LEU A 73 19.84 5.50 3.38
N LYS A 74 21.09 5.06 3.53
CA LYS A 74 21.86 5.22 4.76
C LYS A 74 22.12 6.69 5.11
N ASP A 75 22.50 7.48 4.12
CA ASP A 75 22.79 8.93 4.27
C ASP A 75 21.55 9.82 4.07
N GLU A 76 20.35 9.22 3.83
CA GLU A 76 19.07 9.88 3.57
C GLU A 76 19.04 10.76 2.30
N SER A 77 20.03 10.66 1.42
CA SER A 77 20.06 11.37 0.13
C SER A 77 19.06 10.81 -0.90
N TYR A 78 18.53 9.61 -0.67
CA TYR A 78 17.54 9.01 -1.54
C TYR A 78 16.31 9.90 -1.71
N GLN A 79 15.97 10.20 -2.99
CA GLN A 79 14.78 10.94 -3.39
C GLN A 79 13.99 10.12 -4.42
N PRO A 80 12.72 9.78 -4.14
CA PRO A 80 11.85 9.15 -5.12
C PRO A 80 11.67 10.03 -6.36
N LYS A 81 11.62 9.40 -7.52
CA LYS A 81 11.34 10.08 -8.78
C LYS A 81 9.83 10.24 -8.97
N PRO A 82 9.38 11.28 -9.69
CA PRO A 82 7.99 11.37 -10.12
C PRO A 82 7.58 10.12 -10.90
N SER A 83 6.39 9.58 -10.63
CA SER A 83 5.86 8.43 -11.36
C SER A 83 5.49 8.82 -12.78
N ARG A 84 5.80 7.97 -13.77
CA ARG A 84 5.37 8.21 -15.16
C ARG A 84 3.86 7.99 -15.25
N ARG A 85 3.11 9.03 -15.63
CA ARG A 85 1.66 8.93 -15.83
C ARG A 85 1.34 8.24 -17.15
N THR A 86 0.39 7.32 -17.11
CA THR A 86 -0.23 6.68 -18.26
C THR A 86 -1.72 6.52 -18.01
N TYR A 87 -2.50 6.25 -19.05
CA TYR A 87 -3.94 6.15 -18.96
C TYR A 87 -4.43 4.77 -19.41
N ILE A 88 -5.31 4.17 -18.62
CA ILE A 88 -5.95 2.90 -18.95
C ILE A 88 -7.43 3.15 -19.18
N PRO A 89 -8.00 2.69 -20.31
CA PRO A 89 -9.43 2.85 -20.59
C PRO A 89 -10.27 2.01 -19.61
N LYS A 90 -11.32 2.62 -19.07
CA LYS A 90 -12.35 1.93 -18.29
C LYS A 90 -13.44 1.41 -19.21
N LYS A 91 -14.23 0.42 -18.76
CA LYS A 91 -15.38 -0.13 -19.51
C LYS A 91 -16.42 0.92 -19.94
N ASN A 92 -16.51 2.04 -19.21
CA ASN A 92 -17.41 3.16 -19.51
C ASN A 92 -16.79 4.24 -20.42
N GLY A 93 -15.68 3.96 -21.10
CA GLY A 93 -14.97 4.87 -21.98
C GLY A 93 -14.13 5.96 -21.29
N LYS A 94 -14.23 6.12 -19.96
CA LYS A 94 -13.39 7.07 -19.23
C LYS A 94 -11.97 6.53 -19.07
N LEU A 95 -11.01 7.41 -18.99
CA LEU A 95 -9.61 7.07 -18.73
C LEU A 95 -9.34 7.02 -17.22
N ARG A 96 -8.54 6.03 -16.81
CA ARG A 96 -8.01 5.93 -15.44
C ARG A 96 -6.53 6.28 -15.46
N PRO A 97 -6.09 7.32 -14.74
CA PRO A 97 -4.68 7.63 -14.61
C PRO A 97 -3.97 6.53 -13.79
N LEU A 98 -2.79 6.14 -14.24
CA LEU A 98 -1.91 5.21 -13.55
C LEU A 98 -0.51 5.81 -13.47
N GLY A 99 0.09 5.82 -12.29
CA GLY A 99 1.48 6.23 -12.09
C GLY A 99 2.40 5.01 -12.06
N ILE A 100 3.43 5.01 -12.89
CA ILE A 100 4.41 3.94 -12.94
C ILE A 100 5.71 4.45 -12.31
N PRO A 101 6.09 3.96 -11.11
CA PRO A 101 7.33 4.32 -10.46
C PRO A 101 8.57 3.82 -11.22
N SER A 102 9.72 4.46 -10.99
CA SER A 102 11.01 3.93 -11.47
C SER A 102 11.31 2.58 -10.82
N ILE A 103 12.24 1.82 -11.40
CA ILE A 103 12.61 0.51 -10.82
C ILE A 103 13.22 0.68 -9.42
N ASP A 104 14.00 1.72 -9.19
CA ASP A 104 14.58 2.01 -7.87
C ASP A 104 13.46 2.25 -6.85
N ASP A 105 12.48 3.08 -7.22
CA ASP A 105 11.34 3.37 -6.36
C ASP A 105 10.46 2.14 -6.14
N LYS A 106 10.26 1.29 -7.16
CA LYS A 106 9.55 0.02 -7.02
C LYS A 106 10.22 -0.87 -5.97
N LEU A 107 11.55 -1.01 -6.03
CA LEU A 107 12.31 -1.83 -5.07
C LEU A 107 12.19 -1.30 -3.64
N VAL A 108 12.41 -0.01 -3.43
CA VAL A 108 12.32 0.60 -2.09
C VAL A 108 10.88 0.54 -1.57
N GLN A 109 9.88 0.84 -2.40
CA GLN A 109 8.47 0.75 -2.04
C GLN A 109 8.07 -0.68 -1.65
N GLU A 110 8.59 -1.70 -2.34
CA GLU A 110 8.27 -3.09 -2.02
C GLU A 110 8.85 -3.50 -0.67
N VAL A 111 10.08 -3.08 -0.34
CA VAL A 111 10.63 -3.31 1.01
C VAL A 111 9.76 -2.62 2.07
N VAL A 112 9.37 -1.36 1.86
CA VAL A 112 8.48 -0.63 2.76
C VAL A 112 7.13 -1.33 2.89
N ARG A 113 6.55 -1.83 1.77
CA ARG A 113 5.28 -2.56 1.76
C ARG A 113 5.35 -3.82 2.62
N MET A 114 6.41 -4.64 2.47
CA MET A 114 6.60 -5.85 3.27
C MET A 114 6.65 -5.54 4.78
N LEU A 115 7.38 -4.50 5.16
CA LEU A 115 7.47 -4.06 6.56
C LEU A 115 6.11 -3.59 7.10
N LEU A 116 5.39 -2.75 6.35
CA LEU A 116 4.07 -2.27 6.74
C LEU A 116 3.04 -3.40 6.82
N GLU A 117 3.05 -4.33 5.87
CA GLU A 117 2.16 -5.49 5.87
C GLU A 117 2.35 -6.34 7.12
N SER A 118 3.59 -6.65 7.49
CA SER A 118 3.87 -7.41 8.73
C SER A 118 3.40 -6.70 10.00
N ILE A 119 3.34 -5.36 10.00
CA ILE A 119 2.89 -4.57 11.16
C ILE A 119 1.37 -4.47 11.23
N TYR A 120 0.69 -4.30 10.08
CA TYR A 120 -0.71 -3.89 10.05
C TYR A 120 -1.67 -5.02 9.69
N GLU A 121 -1.24 -6.10 9.00
CA GLU A 121 -2.13 -7.14 8.49
C GLU A 121 -3.00 -7.76 9.60
N ASN A 122 -2.42 -8.06 10.77
CA ASN A 122 -3.15 -8.62 11.90
C ASN A 122 -4.12 -7.63 12.58
N SER A 123 -4.02 -6.33 12.27
CA SER A 123 -4.85 -5.31 12.89
C SER A 123 -6.05 -4.90 12.03
N PHE A 124 -6.11 -5.34 10.78
CA PHE A 124 -7.22 -5.05 9.90
C PHE A 124 -8.44 -5.90 10.23
N GLU A 125 -9.62 -5.30 10.11
CA GLU A 125 -10.87 -5.99 10.31
C GLU A 125 -11.08 -7.14 9.30
N ASP A 126 -11.78 -8.19 9.71
CA ASP A 126 -12.08 -9.33 8.86
C ASP A 126 -12.92 -8.96 7.63
N THR A 127 -13.68 -7.87 7.72
CA THR A 127 -14.51 -7.32 6.64
C THR A 127 -13.71 -6.61 5.57
N SER A 128 -12.46 -6.24 5.83
CA SER A 128 -11.55 -5.65 4.85
C SER A 128 -10.95 -6.72 3.94
N HIS A 129 -11.23 -6.67 2.64
CA HIS A 129 -10.80 -7.68 1.66
C HIS A 129 -9.89 -7.12 0.55
N GLY A 130 -9.81 -5.81 0.40
CA GLY A 130 -9.04 -5.17 -0.67
C GLY A 130 -7.54 -5.28 -0.47
N PHE A 131 -6.78 -5.72 -1.50
CA PHE A 131 -5.31 -5.72 -1.53
C PHE A 131 -4.59 -6.43 -0.37
N ARG A 132 -5.26 -7.35 0.31
CA ARG A 132 -4.70 -8.10 1.44
C ARG A 132 -4.28 -9.51 1.04
N PRO A 133 -3.25 -10.09 1.67
CA PRO A 133 -2.88 -11.50 1.48
C PRO A 133 -4.08 -12.42 1.77
N ASN A 134 -4.26 -13.44 0.96
CA ASN A 134 -5.32 -14.46 1.11
C ASN A 134 -6.77 -13.91 1.11
N LYS A 135 -6.96 -12.63 0.79
CA LYS A 135 -8.28 -11.99 0.62
C LYS A 135 -8.50 -11.66 -0.87
N SER A 136 -9.74 -11.67 -1.31
CA SER A 136 -10.12 -11.43 -2.70
C SER A 136 -11.59 -10.99 -2.81
N CYS A 137 -12.04 -10.59 -4.00
CA CYS A 137 -13.45 -10.35 -4.26
C CYS A 137 -14.30 -11.60 -3.94
N HIS A 138 -13.79 -12.81 -4.19
CA HIS A 138 -14.51 -14.04 -3.86
C HIS A 138 -14.65 -14.27 -2.36
N THR A 139 -13.63 -13.93 -1.56
CA THR A 139 -13.75 -14.02 -0.09
C THR A 139 -14.74 -13.01 0.45
N ALA A 140 -14.81 -11.80 -0.12
CA ALA A 140 -15.81 -10.80 0.22
C ALA A 140 -17.23 -11.27 -0.12
N LEU A 141 -17.44 -11.81 -1.32
CA LEU A 141 -18.74 -12.34 -1.76
C LEU A 141 -19.22 -13.50 -0.87
N ARG A 142 -18.31 -14.41 -0.51
CA ARG A 142 -18.64 -15.51 0.43
C ARG A 142 -19.04 -14.97 1.80
N MET A 143 -18.34 -13.96 2.30
CA MET A 143 -18.69 -13.32 3.57
C MET A 143 -20.08 -12.69 3.51
N ILE A 144 -20.41 -11.95 2.45
CA ILE A 144 -21.73 -11.38 2.23
C ILE A 144 -22.79 -12.49 2.20
N GLN A 145 -22.59 -13.51 1.38
CA GLN A 145 -23.51 -14.65 1.27
C GLN A 145 -23.81 -15.29 2.62
N ASN A 146 -22.80 -15.46 3.48
CA ASN A 146 -22.94 -16.13 4.75
C ASN A 146 -23.52 -15.24 5.86
N ARG A 147 -23.19 -13.93 5.86
CA ARG A 147 -23.57 -13.02 6.96
C ARG A 147 -24.82 -12.21 6.70
N PHE A 148 -25.20 -11.97 5.42
CA PHE A 148 -26.37 -11.15 5.06
C PHE A 148 -27.65 -11.96 4.79
N THR A 149 -27.74 -13.21 5.22
CA THR A 149 -28.85 -14.13 4.91
C THR A 149 -30.24 -13.68 5.41
N ARG A 150 -30.34 -12.69 6.32
CA ARG A 150 -31.58 -12.15 6.87
C ARG A 150 -31.65 -10.62 6.85
N CYS A 151 -30.75 -9.96 6.10
CA CYS A 151 -30.75 -8.50 6.02
C CYS A 151 -31.97 -8.00 5.26
N LYS A 152 -32.73 -7.08 5.87
CA LYS A 152 -33.86 -6.37 5.21
C LYS A 152 -33.38 -5.16 4.42
N TRP A 153 -32.25 -4.60 4.76
CA TRP A 153 -31.69 -3.39 4.18
C TRP A 153 -30.22 -3.60 3.84
N PHE A 154 -29.81 -3.10 2.69
CA PHE A 154 -28.42 -3.04 2.25
C PHE A 154 -28.08 -1.57 1.97
N VAL A 155 -27.04 -1.05 2.59
CA VAL A 155 -26.54 0.30 2.36
C VAL A 155 -25.20 0.19 1.64
N GLU A 156 -25.14 0.64 0.40
CA GLU A 156 -23.93 0.69 -0.40
C GLU A 156 -23.35 2.10 -0.38
N GLY A 157 -22.02 2.21 -0.17
CA GLY A 157 -21.29 3.47 -0.22
C GLY A 157 -20.02 3.32 -1.04
N ASP A 158 -19.65 4.34 -1.81
CA ASP A 158 -18.40 4.44 -2.55
C ASP A 158 -17.69 5.75 -2.24
N ILE A 159 -16.38 5.69 -2.03
CA ILE A 159 -15.55 6.88 -1.77
C ILE A 159 -14.98 7.38 -3.09
N LYS A 160 -15.57 8.46 -3.61
CA LYS A 160 -15.13 9.06 -4.86
C LYS A 160 -13.69 9.55 -4.77
N GLY A 161 -12.83 9.04 -5.66
CA GLY A 161 -11.45 9.52 -5.79
C GLY A 161 -10.61 9.28 -4.53
N PHE A 162 -10.83 8.18 -3.83
CA PHE A 162 -10.17 7.90 -2.54
C PHE A 162 -8.67 8.07 -2.61
N PHE A 163 -7.99 7.42 -3.58
CA PHE A 163 -6.53 7.50 -3.73
C PHE A 163 -6.01 8.91 -4.01
N ASP A 164 -6.82 9.75 -4.62
CA ASP A 164 -6.43 11.12 -4.99
C ASP A 164 -6.65 12.12 -3.84
N ASN A 165 -7.44 11.72 -2.82
CA ASN A 165 -7.85 12.59 -1.71
C ASN A 165 -7.28 12.20 -0.34
N ILE A 166 -6.35 11.25 -0.27
CA ILE A 166 -5.68 10.91 1.00
C ILE A 166 -4.85 12.10 1.48
N ASP A 167 -5.18 12.64 2.67
CA ASP A 167 -4.37 13.69 3.30
C ASP A 167 -3.05 13.11 3.83
N HIS A 168 -1.92 13.65 3.36
CA HIS A 168 -0.59 13.17 3.73
C HIS A 168 -0.28 13.35 5.22
N ASN A 169 -0.77 14.43 5.86
CA ASN A 169 -0.52 14.68 7.27
C ASN A 169 -1.33 13.72 8.14
N VAL A 170 -2.59 13.49 7.77
CA VAL A 170 -3.46 12.50 8.42
C VAL A 170 -2.84 11.10 8.30
N MET A 171 -2.39 10.71 7.09
CA MET A 171 -1.73 9.43 6.86
C MET A 171 -0.51 9.24 7.76
N ILE A 172 0.40 10.22 7.78
CA ILE A 172 1.60 10.16 8.64
C ILE A 172 1.21 10.15 10.12
N GLY A 173 0.16 10.89 10.50
CA GLY A 173 -0.39 10.87 11.86
C GLY A 173 -0.91 9.49 12.28
N ILE A 174 -1.59 8.78 11.38
CA ILE A 174 -2.05 7.41 11.62
C ILE A 174 -0.87 6.46 11.79
N LEU A 175 0.11 6.52 10.89
CA LEU A 175 1.32 5.69 10.97
C LEU A 175 2.10 5.93 12.26
N ARG A 176 2.20 7.20 12.70
CA ARG A 176 2.94 7.61 13.92
C ARG A 176 2.34 7.02 15.22
N LYS A 177 1.08 6.58 15.21
CA LYS A 177 0.48 5.88 16.36
C LYS A 177 1.22 4.58 16.69
N ARG A 178 1.74 3.87 15.67
CA ARG A 178 2.44 2.59 15.82
C ARG A 178 3.94 2.65 15.47
N ILE A 179 4.36 3.66 14.70
CA ILE A 179 5.74 3.79 14.20
C ILE A 179 6.32 5.09 14.71
N LYS A 180 7.37 5.01 15.53
CA LYS A 180 8.12 6.18 16.03
C LYS A 180 9.44 6.42 15.29
N ASP A 181 9.77 5.60 14.31
CA ASP A 181 10.95 5.79 13.46
C ASP A 181 10.70 6.94 12.47
N GLU A 182 11.13 8.15 12.83
CA GLU A 182 10.94 9.35 12.01
C GLU A 182 11.66 9.27 10.65
N ARG A 183 12.76 8.51 10.53
CA ARG A 183 13.43 8.28 9.24
C ARG A 183 12.53 7.49 8.31
N PHE A 184 11.85 6.47 8.84
CA PHE A 184 10.90 5.65 8.09
C PHE A 184 9.67 6.46 7.66
N LEU A 185 9.11 7.28 8.55
CA LEU A 185 7.98 8.17 8.25
C LEU A 185 8.34 9.24 7.22
N ARG A 186 9.56 9.83 7.30
CA ARG A 186 10.06 10.78 6.28
C ARG A 186 10.17 10.13 4.91
N LEU A 187 10.63 8.88 4.83
CA LEU A 187 10.70 8.15 3.56
C LEU A 187 9.30 7.96 2.94
N ILE A 188 8.31 7.55 3.74
CA ILE A 188 6.92 7.43 3.27
C ILE A 188 6.41 8.78 2.78
N ARG A 189 6.66 9.86 3.51
CA ARG A 189 6.29 11.22 3.09
C ARG A 189 6.97 11.62 1.77
N LYS A 190 8.24 11.26 1.56
CA LYS A 190 8.93 11.48 0.28
C LYS A 190 8.19 10.79 -0.88
N PHE A 191 7.74 9.54 -0.70
CA PHE A 191 6.94 8.83 -1.71
C PHE A 191 5.59 9.50 -1.97
N LEU A 192 4.89 9.94 -0.94
CA LEU A 192 3.60 10.64 -1.09
C LEU A 192 3.76 11.95 -1.88
N ASN A 193 4.87 12.67 -1.66
CA ASN A 193 5.16 13.96 -2.30
C ASN A 193 5.88 13.85 -3.64
N ALA A 194 6.28 12.64 -4.08
CA ALA A 194 7.11 12.46 -5.29
C ALA A 194 6.45 12.96 -6.59
N GLY A 195 5.12 13.05 -6.62
CA GLY A 195 4.37 13.54 -7.75
C GLY A 195 4.37 12.60 -8.95
N TYR A 196 4.05 13.15 -10.10
CA TYR A 196 4.02 12.41 -11.36
C TYR A 196 4.53 13.26 -12.53
N MET A 197 4.97 12.58 -13.57
CA MET A 197 5.40 13.19 -14.84
C MET A 197 4.38 12.85 -15.93
N GLU A 198 3.87 13.88 -16.60
CA GLU A 198 2.95 13.81 -17.71
C GLU A 198 3.40 14.81 -18.78
N ASP A 199 3.45 14.39 -20.03
CA ASP A 199 3.89 15.23 -21.17
C ASP A 199 5.24 15.94 -20.92
N ASN A 200 6.20 15.25 -20.30
CA ASN A 200 7.52 15.75 -19.88
C ASN A 200 7.47 16.89 -18.85
N GLN A 201 6.32 17.12 -18.22
CA GLN A 201 6.17 18.08 -17.12
C GLN A 201 6.02 17.35 -15.77
N VAL A 202 6.69 17.84 -14.74
CA VAL A 202 6.59 17.31 -13.39
C VAL A 202 5.48 18.03 -12.65
N HIS A 203 4.53 17.26 -12.14
CA HIS A 203 3.44 17.72 -11.28
C HIS A 203 3.67 17.25 -9.85
N GLN A 204 3.65 18.19 -8.93
CA GLN A 204 3.75 17.87 -7.49
C GLN A 204 2.43 17.28 -6.98
N SER A 205 2.52 16.37 -6.01
CA SER A 205 1.37 15.82 -5.32
C SER A 205 1.28 16.39 -3.91
N TYR A 206 0.19 17.08 -3.60
CA TYR A 206 -0.08 17.66 -2.28
C TYR A 206 -1.08 16.80 -1.47
N SER A 207 -1.78 15.93 -2.15
CA SER A 207 -2.72 14.95 -1.60
C SER A 207 -2.70 13.67 -2.43
N GLY A 208 -3.22 12.61 -1.86
CA GLY A 208 -3.35 11.33 -2.54
C GLY A 208 -2.08 10.48 -2.56
N THR A 209 -2.24 9.28 -3.07
CA THR A 209 -1.13 8.37 -3.38
C THR A 209 -1.12 8.07 -4.87
N PRO A 210 0.04 7.96 -5.52
CA PRO A 210 0.10 7.63 -6.94
C PRO A 210 -0.65 6.31 -7.21
N GLN A 211 -1.74 6.35 -7.99
CA GLN A 211 -2.41 5.13 -8.42
C GLN A 211 -1.44 4.28 -9.24
N GLY A 212 -1.05 3.13 -8.72
CA GLY A 212 -0.02 2.26 -9.31
C GLY A 212 1.30 2.20 -8.53
N GLY A 213 1.47 3.01 -7.50
CA GLY A 213 2.55 2.85 -6.52
C GLY A 213 2.39 1.53 -5.74
N ILE A 214 3.49 0.84 -5.48
CA ILE A 214 3.48 -0.46 -4.79
C ILE A 214 2.99 -0.32 -3.34
N ILE A 215 3.33 0.78 -2.66
CA ILE A 215 2.88 1.02 -1.28
C ILE A 215 1.46 1.60 -1.19
N SER A 216 0.89 2.11 -2.29
CA SER A 216 -0.41 2.80 -2.24
C SER A 216 -1.55 1.94 -1.71
N PRO A 217 -1.66 0.64 -2.08
CA PRO A 217 -2.71 -0.24 -1.55
C PRO A 217 -2.63 -0.45 -0.03
N ILE A 218 -1.45 -0.68 0.52
CA ILE A 218 -1.32 -0.88 1.98
C ILE A 218 -1.57 0.41 2.75
N LEU A 219 -1.12 1.56 2.24
CA LEU A 219 -1.43 2.86 2.84
C LEU A 219 -2.93 3.14 2.80
N ALA A 220 -3.62 2.80 1.70
CA ALA A 220 -5.06 2.91 1.59
C ALA A 220 -5.78 2.08 2.66
N ASN A 221 -5.38 0.82 2.85
CA ASN A 221 -5.96 -0.04 3.88
C ASN A 221 -5.71 0.51 5.29
N ILE A 222 -4.50 1.01 5.59
CA ILE A 222 -4.18 1.62 6.89
C ILE A 222 -5.04 2.86 7.16
N TYR A 223 -5.29 3.67 6.12
CA TYR A 223 -6.14 4.86 6.24
C TYR A 223 -7.60 4.49 6.50
N LEU A 224 -8.14 3.53 5.74
CA LEU A 224 -9.52 3.08 5.86
C LEU A 224 -9.79 2.28 7.14
N ASP A 225 -8.81 1.61 7.69
CA ASP A 225 -8.91 0.87 8.96
C ASP A 225 -9.41 1.76 10.12
N GLN A 226 -9.08 3.07 10.08
CA GLN A 226 -9.61 4.01 11.09
C GLN A 226 -11.14 4.15 10.98
N PHE A 227 -11.67 4.12 9.77
CA PHE A 227 -13.10 4.18 9.53
C PHE A 227 -13.80 2.87 9.92
N ASP A 228 -13.20 1.72 9.60
CA ASP A 228 -13.73 0.41 9.98
C ASP A 228 -13.83 0.26 11.50
N LYS A 229 -12.78 0.64 12.22
CA LYS A 229 -12.75 0.61 13.69
C LYS A 229 -13.73 1.59 14.34
N ALA A 230 -13.91 2.77 13.77
CA ALA A 230 -14.88 3.75 14.26
C ALA A 230 -16.31 3.25 14.14
N LYS A 231 -16.67 2.53 13.05
CA LYS A 231 -17.99 1.92 12.89
C LYS A 231 -18.27 0.84 13.92
N ILE A 232 -17.29 -0.01 14.25
CA ILE A 232 -17.45 -1.08 15.22
C ILE A 232 -17.67 -0.51 16.61
N SER A 233 -16.94 0.53 17.00
CA SER A 233 -17.10 1.20 18.29
C SER A 233 -18.46 1.89 18.45
N SER A 234 -19.02 2.45 17.38
CA SER A 234 -20.36 3.08 17.39
C SER A 234 -21.52 2.06 17.47
N ASN A 235 -21.32 0.85 16.91
CA ASN A 235 -22.31 -0.22 16.95
C ASN A 235 -22.40 -0.92 18.34
N SER A 236 -21.40 -0.76 19.21
CA SER A 236 -21.45 -1.30 20.56
C SER A 236 -22.38 -0.53 21.50
N ALA A 237 -22.83 0.65 21.14
CA ALA A 237 -23.59 1.54 22.03
C ALA A 237 -25.12 1.52 21.82
N THR A 238 -25.67 1.26 20.65
CA THR A 238 -27.15 1.38 20.47
C THR A 238 -27.67 0.92 19.09
N THR A 239 -27.45 -0.29 18.59
CA THR A 239 -28.32 -0.72 17.44
C THR A 239 -28.22 -2.24 17.15
N PRO A 240 -29.26 -2.82 16.51
CA PRO A 240 -29.31 -4.26 16.25
C PRO A 240 -28.14 -4.72 15.39
N LYS A 241 -27.72 -5.96 15.60
CA LYS A 241 -26.59 -6.72 15.00
C LYS A 241 -26.49 -6.78 13.46
N GLU A 242 -26.99 -5.80 12.73
CA GLU A 242 -27.27 -5.89 11.30
C GLU A 242 -26.48 -4.90 10.39
N LEU A 243 -25.61 -4.05 10.91
CA LEU A 243 -24.77 -3.20 10.06
C LEU A 243 -23.37 -3.78 9.89
N LEU A 244 -23.25 -4.80 9.07
CA LEU A 244 -21.98 -5.28 8.57
C LEU A 244 -21.60 -4.45 7.33
N ALA A 245 -20.67 -3.52 7.47
CA ALA A 245 -20.05 -2.87 6.32
C ALA A 245 -18.98 -3.78 5.76
N CYS A 246 -19.09 -4.15 4.51
CA CYS A 246 -18.04 -4.81 3.75
C CYS A 246 -17.38 -3.75 2.87
N ASP A 247 -16.20 -3.27 3.26
CA ASP A 247 -15.41 -2.39 2.40
C ASP A 247 -14.77 -3.21 1.28
N THR A 248 -15.59 -3.48 0.28
CA THR A 248 -15.08 -3.98 -0.99
C THR A 248 -14.59 -2.76 -1.76
N ILE A 249 -13.29 -2.46 -1.69
CA ILE A 249 -12.65 -1.64 -2.72
C ILE A 249 -12.74 -2.48 -3.99
N THR A 250 -13.83 -2.30 -4.72
CA THR A 250 -14.00 -2.97 -5.99
C THR A 250 -12.89 -2.49 -6.91
N LYS A 251 -11.95 -3.40 -7.19
CA LYS A 251 -11.12 -3.31 -8.38
C LYS A 251 -12.05 -3.40 -9.61
N SER A 252 -12.76 -2.31 -9.92
CA SER A 252 -13.31 -2.17 -11.25
C SER A 252 -12.13 -1.97 -12.22
N GLY A 253 -11.54 -3.06 -12.69
CA GLY A 253 -10.50 -2.96 -13.69
C GLY A 253 -9.45 -4.06 -13.79
N PHE A 254 -9.67 -5.23 -13.19
CA PHE A 254 -8.91 -6.43 -13.61
C PHE A 254 -9.85 -7.40 -14.32
N SER A 255 -9.91 -7.25 -15.64
CA SER A 255 -10.34 -8.32 -16.53
C SER A 255 -9.26 -9.40 -16.46
N SER A 256 -9.57 -10.54 -15.84
CA SER A 256 -8.93 -11.81 -16.21
C SER A 256 -9.43 -12.16 -17.59
N SER A 257 -8.66 -11.90 -18.62
CA SER A 257 -8.75 -12.66 -19.84
C SER A 257 -8.07 -14.02 -19.61
N ASN A 258 -8.80 -15.07 -19.89
CA ASN A 258 -8.37 -16.46 -19.96
C ASN A 258 -7.06 -16.63 -20.69
#